data_743d2de2f4cb4ed93a080999d140ecb5
#
_entry.id   743d2de2f4cb4ed93a080999d140ecb5
#
_cell.length_a   1.000
_cell.length_b   1.000
_cell.length_c   1.000
_cell.angle_alpha   90.00
_cell.angle_beta   90.00
_cell.angle_gamma   90.00
#
_symmetry.space_group_name_H-M   'P 1'
#
loop_
_entity.id
_entity.type
_entity.pdbx_description
1 polymer ?
#
loop_
_entity_poly.entity_id
_entity_poly.type
_entity_poly.pdbx_seq_one_letter_code
_entity_poly.pdbx_strand_id
1 'polypeptide(L)'
;MRRFSEQYAKRTGTYFCSDLSITAVVIEGLAKHKDELGAPLCPCRHYEDKEAEVKATYWNCPCVPMRERKECHCMLFLTEDNDFAGSEQNITNEQIRATTNQV
;
A
#
# COMPACT_ATOMS: atom_id res chain seq x y z
N MET A 1 -8.70 0.28 -4.29
CA MET A 1 -7.54 -0.07 -3.43
C MET A 1 -7.68 0.43 -1.99
N ARG A 2 -8.40 1.52 -1.76
CA ARG A 2 -8.63 2.03 -0.40
C ARG A 2 -9.31 0.99 0.49
N ARG A 3 -10.42 0.41 0.04
CA ARG A 3 -11.15 -0.61 0.81
C ARG A 3 -10.31 -1.85 1.07
N PHE A 4 -9.57 -2.29 0.06
CA PHE A 4 -8.66 -3.41 0.20
C PHE A 4 -7.64 -3.15 1.31
N SER A 5 -7.04 -1.96 1.29
CA SER A 5 -6.03 -1.59 2.29
C SER A 5 -6.60 -1.54 3.70
N GLU A 6 -7.79 -0.96 3.86
CA GLU A 6 -8.47 -0.91 5.16
C GLU A 6 -8.79 -2.31 5.69
N GLN A 7 -9.34 -3.16 4.84
CA GLN A 7 -9.72 -4.53 5.24
C GLN A 7 -8.50 -5.38 5.56
N TYR A 8 -7.43 -5.25 4.78
CA TYR A 8 -6.20 -5.99 5.01
C TYR A 8 -5.53 -5.57 6.31
N ALA A 9 -5.48 -4.26 6.59
CA ALA A 9 -4.93 -3.76 7.85
C ALA A 9 -5.69 -4.32 9.05
N LYS A 10 -7.02 -4.33 9.00
CA LYS A 10 -7.85 -4.85 10.08
C LYS A 10 -7.66 -6.36 10.26
N ARG A 11 -7.61 -7.10 9.17
CA ARG A 11 -7.47 -8.55 9.20
C ARG A 11 -6.10 -8.99 9.76
N THR A 12 -5.04 -8.26 9.44
CA THR A 12 -3.68 -8.61 9.85
C THR A 12 -3.24 -7.93 11.15
N GLY A 13 -4.07 -7.04 11.69
CA GLY A 13 -3.71 -6.29 12.89
C GLY A 13 -2.58 -5.29 12.65
N THR A 14 -2.52 -4.73 11.44
CA THR A 14 -1.54 -3.70 11.08
C THR A 14 -2.22 -2.34 11.00
N TYR A 15 -1.43 -1.28 10.94
CA TYR A 15 -1.90 0.10 10.97
C TYR A 15 -1.26 0.90 9.84
N PHE A 16 -1.94 1.97 9.43
CA PHE A 16 -1.39 2.91 8.47
C PHE A 16 -0.28 3.75 9.14
N CYS A 17 0.60 4.32 8.33
CA CYS A 17 1.64 5.22 8.81
C CYS A 17 1.03 6.39 9.59
N SER A 18 1.73 6.87 10.62
CA SER A 18 1.30 8.04 11.36
C SER A 18 1.18 9.27 10.47
N ASP A 19 1.92 9.32 9.38
CA ASP A 19 1.76 10.32 8.32
C ASP A 19 0.87 9.74 7.23
N LEU A 20 -0.42 10.07 7.24
CA LEU A 20 -1.40 9.58 6.28
C LEU A 20 -1.14 10.04 4.85
N SER A 21 -0.28 11.04 4.65
CA SER A 21 0.11 11.44 3.29
C SER A 21 0.90 10.33 2.59
N ILE A 22 1.73 9.60 3.32
CA ILE A 22 2.44 8.42 2.81
C ILE A 22 1.43 7.35 2.41
N THR A 23 0.47 7.06 3.30
CA THR A 23 -0.59 6.09 3.04
C THR A 23 -1.37 6.43 1.77
N ALA A 24 -1.75 7.70 1.62
CA ALA A 24 -2.51 8.17 0.46
C ALA A 24 -1.75 7.98 -0.85
N VAL A 25 -0.49 8.35 -0.88
CA VAL A 25 0.36 8.21 -2.08
C VAL A 25 0.52 6.74 -2.46
N VAL A 26 0.73 5.85 -1.50
CA VAL A 26 0.88 4.42 -1.77
C VAL A 26 -0.41 3.83 -2.32
N ILE A 27 -1.56 4.16 -1.72
CA ILE A 27 -2.87 3.67 -2.19
C ILE A 27 -3.13 4.13 -3.63
N GLU A 28 -2.85 5.39 -3.94
CA GLU A 28 -2.99 5.91 -5.31
C GLU A 28 -2.08 5.19 -6.28
N GLY A 29 -0.83 4.92 -5.89
CA GLY A 29 0.11 4.17 -6.72
C GLY A 29 -0.37 2.75 -6.99
N LEU A 30 -0.92 2.07 -5.98
CA LEU A 30 -1.50 0.74 -6.14
C LEU A 30 -2.70 0.76 -7.10
N ALA A 31 -3.58 1.74 -6.96
CA ALA A 31 -4.75 1.88 -7.83
C ALA A 31 -4.33 2.12 -9.28
N LYS A 32 -3.34 2.97 -9.50
CA LYS A 32 -2.79 3.27 -10.82
C LYS A 32 -2.20 2.03 -11.47
N HIS A 33 -1.40 1.25 -10.74
CA HIS A 33 -0.83 0.00 -11.26
C HIS A 33 -1.92 -1.02 -11.58
N LYS A 34 -2.96 -1.09 -10.75
CA LYS A 34 -4.09 -1.99 -11.02
C LYS A 34 -4.78 -1.62 -12.32
N ASP A 35 -5.00 -0.34 -12.57
CA ASP A 35 -5.64 0.14 -13.80
C ASP A 35 -4.76 -0.08 -15.03
N GLU A 36 -3.47 0.19 -14.93
CA GLU A 36 -2.54 0.10 -16.06
C GLU A 36 -2.07 -1.32 -16.35
N LEU A 37 -1.86 -2.13 -15.30
CA LEU A 37 -1.23 -3.44 -15.40
C LEU A 37 -2.17 -4.60 -15.06
N GLY A 38 -3.36 -4.32 -14.60
CA GLY A 38 -4.34 -5.32 -14.18
C GLY A 38 -4.08 -5.91 -12.80
N ALA A 39 -3.06 -5.42 -12.06
CA ALA A 39 -2.74 -5.90 -10.72
C ALA A 39 -2.11 -4.78 -9.89
N PRO A 40 -2.27 -4.81 -8.54
CA PRO A 40 -1.75 -3.77 -7.65
C PRO A 40 -0.27 -3.99 -7.33
N LEU A 41 0.60 -3.84 -8.33
CA LEU A 41 2.04 -3.95 -8.16
C LEU A 41 2.54 -2.89 -7.18
N CYS A 42 3.45 -3.27 -6.27
CA CYS A 42 3.99 -2.35 -5.26
C CYS A 42 4.61 -1.11 -5.92
N PRO A 43 4.14 0.12 -5.60
CA PRO A 43 4.60 1.33 -6.26
C PRO A 43 5.93 1.88 -5.75
N CYS A 44 6.46 1.34 -4.65
CA CYS A 44 7.65 1.86 -4.00
C CYS A 44 8.94 1.19 -4.46
N ARG A 45 8.88 0.39 -5.52
CA ARG A 45 10.04 -0.30 -6.07
C ARG A 45 10.26 0.09 -7.51
N HIS A 46 11.50 0.00 -7.95
CA HIS A 46 11.86 0.18 -9.35
C HIS A 46 11.85 -1.17 -10.07
N TYR A 47 11.25 -1.22 -11.26
CA TYR A 47 11.15 -2.44 -12.05
C TYR A 47 11.69 -2.20 -13.45
N GLU A 48 12.42 -3.17 -13.97
CA GLU A 48 12.86 -3.14 -15.36
C GLU A 48 11.72 -3.52 -16.32
N ASP A 49 10.88 -4.48 -15.90
CA ASP A 49 9.73 -4.94 -16.66
C ASP A 49 8.55 -5.18 -15.71
N LYS A 50 7.66 -4.18 -15.64
CA LYS A 50 6.49 -4.24 -14.74
C LYS A 50 5.53 -5.37 -15.10
N GLU A 51 5.35 -5.66 -16.39
CA GLU A 51 4.44 -6.72 -16.83
C GLU A 51 4.94 -8.09 -16.37
N ALA A 52 6.25 -8.35 -16.47
CA ALA A 52 6.84 -9.58 -16.00
C ALA A 52 6.70 -9.71 -14.48
N GLU A 53 6.88 -8.63 -13.74
CA GLU A 53 6.73 -8.62 -12.28
C GLU A 53 5.29 -8.91 -11.85
N VAL A 54 4.31 -8.39 -12.59
CA VAL A 54 2.88 -8.67 -12.33
C VAL A 54 2.60 -10.17 -12.53
N LYS A 55 3.16 -10.78 -13.56
CA LYS A 55 2.99 -12.22 -13.81
C LYS A 55 3.66 -13.06 -12.74
N ALA A 56 4.81 -12.63 -12.24
CA ALA A 56 5.51 -13.30 -11.14
C ALA A 56 4.77 -13.21 -9.81
N THR A 57 3.92 -12.20 -9.64
CA THR A 57 3.05 -11.95 -8.47
C THR A 57 3.75 -11.62 -7.16
N TYR A 58 5.05 -11.75 -7.08
CA TYR A 58 5.80 -11.58 -5.83
C TYR A 58 5.56 -10.20 -5.19
N TRP A 59 5.59 -9.14 -6.00
CA TRP A 59 5.43 -7.77 -5.52
C TRP A 59 4.02 -7.20 -5.68
N ASN A 60 3.05 -8.00 -6.10
CA ASN A 60 1.65 -7.57 -6.10
C ASN A 60 1.17 -7.47 -4.65
N CYS A 61 0.56 -6.34 -4.30
CA CYS A 61 0.15 -6.09 -2.92
C CYS A 61 -1.04 -6.97 -2.52
N PRO A 62 -1.00 -7.61 -1.37
CA PRO A 62 0.09 -7.65 -0.40
C PRO A 62 1.25 -8.52 -0.89
N CYS A 63 2.45 -7.94 -0.91
CA CYS A 63 3.61 -8.66 -1.45
C CYS A 63 4.00 -9.85 -0.57
N VAL A 64 4.82 -10.74 -1.12
CA VAL A 64 5.23 -11.95 -0.40
C VAL A 64 5.88 -11.64 0.95
N PRO A 65 6.84 -10.68 1.07
CA PRO A 65 7.38 -10.34 2.38
C PRO A 65 6.33 -9.88 3.38
N MET A 66 5.31 -9.13 2.95
CA MET A 66 4.22 -8.70 3.83
C MET A 66 3.41 -9.90 4.32
N ARG A 67 3.06 -10.82 3.42
CA ARG A 67 2.26 -12.00 3.78
C ARG A 67 3.01 -12.97 4.69
N GLU A 68 4.32 -13.08 4.51
CA GLU A 68 5.14 -14.01 5.29
C GLU A 68 5.66 -13.42 6.60
N ARG A 69 6.11 -12.15 6.58
CA ARG A 69 6.82 -11.53 7.70
C ARG A 69 6.25 -10.19 8.15
N LYS A 70 5.14 -9.76 7.56
CA LYS A 70 4.55 -8.43 7.79
C LYS A 70 5.54 -7.28 7.52
N GLU A 71 6.36 -7.43 6.48
CA GLU A 71 7.29 -6.42 6.02
C GLU A 71 6.72 -5.70 4.79
N CYS A 72 6.33 -4.44 4.95
CA CYS A 72 5.80 -3.61 3.87
C CYS A 72 6.77 -2.48 3.57
N HIS A 73 7.47 -2.57 2.45
CA HIS A 73 8.46 -1.56 2.03
C HIS A 73 7.84 -0.17 1.87
N CYS A 74 6.60 -0.11 1.41
CA CYS A 74 5.87 1.15 1.23
C CYS A 74 5.35 1.76 2.52
N MET A 75 5.53 1.12 3.64
CA MET A 75 5.00 1.53 4.95
C MET A 75 3.47 1.68 4.96
N LEU A 76 2.79 0.95 4.06
CA LEU A 76 1.32 0.95 4.02
C LEU A 76 0.74 0.15 5.18
N PHE A 77 1.32 -1.02 5.47
CA PHE A 77 0.86 -1.90 6.55
C PHE A 77 1.99 -2.05 7.57
N LEU A 78 1.83 -1.42 8.72
CA LEU A 78 2.86 -1.41 9.76
C LEU A 78 2.37 -2.14 11.01
N THR A 79 3.24 -2.94 11.61
CA THR A 79 2.93 -3.59 12.88
C THR A 79 2.87 -2.55 14.00
N GLU A 80 2.13 -2.87 15.06
CA GLU A 80 1.90 -1.94 16.19
C GLU A 80 3.20 -1.43 16.80
N ASP A 81 4.23 -2.25 16.82
CA ASP A 81 5.54 -1.92 17.41
C ASP A 81 6.46 -1.14 16.47
N ASN A 82 6.03 -0.87 15.23
CA ASN A 82 6.83 -0.08 14.29
C ASN A 82 6.80 1.39 14.67
N ASP A 83 7.97 2.05 14.65
CA ASP A 83 8.10 3.45 15.02
C ASP A 83 7.27 4.41 14.17
N PHE A 84 6.98 4.03 12.93
CA PHE A 84 6.20 4.84 11.99
C PHE A 84 4.72 4.52 12.00
N ALA A 85 4.29 3.50 12.75
CA ALA A 85 2.89 3.11 12.79
C ALA A 85 2.05 4.14 13.54
N GLY A 86 0.91 4.52 12.93
CA GLY A 86 -0.11 5.31 13.61
C GLY A 86 -1.10 4.38 14.31
N SER A 87 -2.29 4.91 14.58
CA SER A 87 -3.38 4.16 15.20
C SER A 87 -4.55 3.93 14.24
N GLU A 88 -4.43 4.37 13.00
CA GLU A 88 -5.50 4.35 12.03
C GLU A 88 -5.44 3.11 11.13
N GLN A 89 -6.62 2.57 10.85
CA GLN A 89 -6.80 1.48 9.88
C GLN A 89 -7.79 1.89 8.78
N ASN A 90 -8.13 3.17 8.73
CA ASN A 90 -9.07 3.73 7.76
C ASN A 90 -8.50 5.03 7.19
N ILE A 91 -8.83 5.28 5.93
CA ILE A 91 -8.51 6.53 5.25
C ILE A 91 -9.66 6.84 4.28
N THR A 92 -10.08 8.10 4.23
CA THR A 92 -11.18 8.49 3.34
C THR A 92 -10.69 8.85 1.96
N ASN A 93 -11.60 8.79 0.98
CA ASN A 93 -11.28 9.25 -0.38
C ASN A 93 -10.88 10.72 -0.39
N GLU A 94 -11.48 11.54 0.46
CA GLU A 94 -11.16 12.96 0.58
C GLU A 94 -9.73 13.17 1.06
N GLN A 95 -9.28 12.38 2.04
CA GLN A 95 -7.91 12.44 2.53
C GLN A 95 -6.90 12.06 1.44
N ILE A 96 -7.21 11.03 0.66
CA ILE A 96 -6.36 10.62 -0.46
C ILE A 96 -6.28 11.73 -1.51
N ARG A 97 -7.41 12.30 -1.92
CA ARG A 97 -7.46 13.38 -2.92
C ARG A 97 -6.74 14.64 -2.44
N ALA A 98 -6.95 15.02 -1.18
CA ALA A 98 -6.31 16.21 -0.62
C ALA A 98 -4.79 16.11 -0.66
N THR A 99 -4.24 14.91 -0.45
CA THR A 99 -2.81 14.67 -0.48
C THR A 99 -2.27 14.62 -1.92
N THR A 100 -2.94 13.85 -2.79
CA THR A 100 -2.43 13.58 -4.15
C THR A 100 -2.66 14.72 -5.12
N ASN A 101 -3.63 15.59 -4.86
CA ASN A 101 -3.93 16.76 -5.72
C ASN A 101 -3.11 18.00 -5.38
N GLN A 102 -2.22 17.93 -4.40
CA GLN A 102 -1.38 19.06 -3.99
C GLN A 102 -0.05 19.13 -4.76
N VAL A 103 0.12 18.31 -5.75
CA VAL A 103 1.36 18.23 -6.53
C VAL A 103 1.32 19.16 -7.72
#